data_a03ffa1c8efb55f82d0ca12283d61e3a
#
_entry.id   a03ffa1c8efb55f82d0ca12283d61e3a
#
_cell.length_a   1.000
_cell.length_b   1.000
_cell.length_c   1.000
_cell.angle_alpha   90.00
_cell.angle_beta   90.00
_cell.angle_gamma   90.00
#
_symmetry.space_group_name_H-M   'P 1'
#
loop_
_entity.id
_entity.type
_entity.pdbx_description
1 polymer ?
#
loop_
_entity_poly.entity_id
_entity_poly.type
_entity_poly.pdbx_seq_one_letter_code
_entity_poly.pdbx_strand_id
1 'polypeptide(L)'
;MERIAEPIIYNLDYTEKMDNQYEIVEPNDERVIFKFPTVYIVHHKKDSKYTVYVGETTDIKKRTFQHLKVDIKSREDWLNFSEESDVKMFVIGHEMFNKSLTLDIENKLMHYLSSTDTVSGVNNRRLNQQNEYYTSDNMETIFSKIWRKLRLYEPDIFPTRKRIEDAAVFKASPFHKLTQEQVNAKEQIMLRIVSNIANSISSNDVESKLIMVNGEAGSGKTVLMSNLFYELSQESRLGKNETVLSGITPYLLVNHDQQLKVYKEIAKKLGINKKGEENLVQKPTSFINNHSPENKVDVVIVDEAHLLLTQGKQSYRGKNQLLDLLERAKVVVIVFDENQILLTEQVWESEYLDKLKHECNLNQNYIELKNQMRIHSGQETVRWIRNIIDNNTIGDIPRDSKGYDLKIFNSPSEMEKEIIRRNNNEDMGLSRMVATYDWEYSQNNAPEGELWKVTVGDWSMPWNFELLNSKYKKNKKSKKSINDNSLAWAENPKSIEEIGSTFSVQGFDLNYVGVIIGPSVSFKDGKVVFLPENSKNKKAVRNRTFDSENNKPKKQKFGEILLKNELNVLLTRGVKGLYIYAVDPDLQNELLRRQGAK
;
A
#
# COMPACT_ATOMS: atom_id res chain seq x y z
N MET A 1 26.09 24.02 11.42
CA MET A 1 25.79 23.08 10.29
C MET A 1 26.42 23.68 9.04
N GLU A 2 27.33 22.96 8.41
CA GLU A 2 27.86 23.38 7.10
C GLU A 2 26.69 23.49 6.10
N ARG A 3 26.74 24.56 5.31
CA ARG A 3 25.68 24.82 4.30
C ARG A 3 25.87 23.83 3.15
N ILE A 4 24.99 22.83 3.05
CA ILE A 4 24.98 21.88 1.92
C ILE A 4 24.82 22.66 0.61
N ALA A 5 25.71 22.44 -0.35
CA ALA A 5 25.71 23.09 -1.67
C ALA A 5 24.40 22.83 -2.44
N GLU A 6 24.13 23.66 -3.44
CA GLU A 6 23.02 23.43 -4.37
C GLU A 6 23.43 22.40 -5.44
N PRO A 7 22.52 21.50 -5.85
CA PRO A 7 22.82 20.56 -6.94
C PRO A 7 22.99 21.30 -8.26
N ILE A 8 23.84 20.79 -9.12
CA ILE A 8 24.04 21.25 -10.50
C ILE A 8 23.14 20.39 -11.38
N ILE A 9 22.28 20.98 -12.19
CA ILE A 9 21.35 20.26 -13.07
C ILE A 9 21.36 20.88 -14.45
N TYR A 10 21.66 20.06 -15.46
CA TYR A 10 21.56 20.40 -16.87
C TYR A 10 20.39 19.65 -17.50
N ASN A 11 19.60 20.33 -18.33
CA ASN A 11 18.52 19.76 -19.15
C ASN A 11 19.01 19.75 -20.60
N LEU A 12 19.33 18.58 -21.13
CA LEU A 12 19.96 18.38 -22.44
C LEU A 12 19.01 17.65 -23.37
N ASP A 13 19.11 17.93 -24.68
CA ASP A 13 18.42 17.13 -25.68
C ASP A 13 19.13 15.77 -25.81
N TYR A 14 18.37 14.69 -25.68
CA TYR A 14 18.93 13.33 -25.77
C TYR A 14 18.99 12.87 -27.23
N THR A 15 20.12 13.07 -27.85
CA THR A 15 20.34 12.84 -29.29
C THR A 15 21.59 11.98 -29.52
N GLU A 16 21.77 11.48 -30.76
CA GLU A 16 22.99 10.77 -31.13
C GLU A 16 24.28 11.61 -31.03
N LYS A 17 24.14 12.97 -31.02
CA LYS A 17 25.26 13.93 -30.92
C LYS A 17 25.38 14.50 -29.51
N MET A 18 25.35 13.63 -28.49
CA MET A 18 25.44 14.06 -27.07
C MET A 18 26.73 14.83 -26.75
N ASP A 19 27.83 14.60 -27.46
CA ASP A 19 29.06 15.36 -27.22
C ASP A 19 28.85 16.87 -27.38
N ASN A 20 28.07 17.28 -28.40
CA ASN A 20 27.73 18.69 -28.60
C ASN A 20 26.84 19.24 -27.46
N GLN A 21 25.99 18.40 -26.86
CA GLN A 21 25.16 18.79 -25.72
C GLN A 21 25.99 18.96 -24.44
N TYR A 22 27.06 18.22 -24.28
CA TYR A 22 27.96 18.35 -23.13
C TYR A 22 28.87 19.60 -23.20
N GLU A 23 29.01 20.23 -24.36
CA GLU A 23 29.72 21.52 -24.51
C GLU A 23 28.99 22.69 -23.83
N ILE A 24 27.70 22.52 -23.48
CA ILE A 24 26.88 23.52 -22.78
C ILE A 24 27.25 23.59 -21.28
N VAL A 25 27.95 22.56 -20.75
CA VAL A 25 28.34 22.50 -19.34
C VAL A 25 29.39 23.58 -19.06
N GLU A 26 29.09 24.45 -18.09
CA GLU A 26 30.00 25.50 -17.71
C GLU A 26 31.34 24.95 -17.16
N PRO A 27 32.48 25.61 -17.42
CA PRO A 27 33.79 25.12 -16.97
C PRO A 27 33.89 24.89 -15.47
N ASN A 28 33.19 25.69 -14.65
CA ASN A 28 33.14 25.54 -13.21
C ASN A 28 32.41 24.29 -12.74
N ASP A 29 31.48 23.79 -13.56
CA ASP A 29 30.62 22.63 -13.24
C ASP A 29 31.19 21.33 -13.80
N GLU A 30 32.13 21.38 -14.74
CA GLU A 30 32.73 20.21 -15.38
C GLU A 30 33.26 19.16 -14.38
N ARG A 31 33.88 19.62 -13.33
CA ARG A 31 34.41 18.73 -12.29
C ARG A 31 33.32 17.90 -11.66
N VAL A 32 32.19 18.52 -11.31
CA VAL A 32 31.07 17.86 -10.62
C VAL A 32 30.28 16.98 -11.57
N ILE A 33 30.10 17.41 -12.82
CA ILE A 33 29.33 16.66 -13.83
C ILE A 33 30.13 15.50 -14.45
N PHE A 34 31.45 15.67 -14.71
CA PHE A 34 32.23 14.68 -15.46
C PHE A 34 33.25 13.90 -14.64
N LYS A 35 33.58 14.35 -13.40
CA LYS A 35 34.58 13.68 -12.56
C LYS A 35 34.01 13.02 -11.33
N PHE A 36 32.79 13.39 -10.91
CA PHE A 36 32.06 12.78 -9.81
C PHE A 36 30.99 11.83 -10.35
N PRO A 37 30.51 10.89 -9.50
CA PRO A 37 29.30 10.13 -9.84
C PRO A 37 28.13 11.08 -10.08
N THR A 38 27.28 10.76 -11.06
CA THR A 38 26.11 11.56 -11.43
C THR A 38 24.85 10.70 -11.46
N VAL A 39 23.70 11.33 -11.25
CA VAL A 39 22.39 10.76 -11.51
C VAL A 39 21.80 11.43 -12.75
N TYR A 40 21.11 10.67 -13.59
CA TYR A 40 20.50 11.21 -14.79
C TYR A 40 19.07 10.67 -14.97
N ILE A 41 18.22 11.47 -15.62
CA ILE A 41 16.83 11.13 -15.91
C ILE A 41 16.60 11.38 -17.39
N VAL A 42 16.34 10.31 -18.17
CA VAL A 42 15.92 10.43 -19.57
C VAL A 42 14.41 10.37 -19.62
N HIS A 43 13.78 11.28 -20.35
CA HIS A 43 12.32 11.33 -20.41
C HIS A 43 11.81 11.80 -21.78
N HIS A 44 10.62 11.36 -22.13
CA HIS A 44 9.85 11.91 -23.24
C HIS A 44 8.36 11.96 -22.90
N LYS A 45 7.62 12.84 -23.58
CA LYS A 45 6.19 13.04 -23.39
C LYS A 45 5.42 12.46 -24.58
N LYS A 46 4.43 11.58 -24.29
CA LYS A 46 3.50 11.04 -25.28
C LYS A 46 2.09 11.07 -24.73
N ASP A 47 1.13 11.60 -25.49
CA ASP A 47 -0.29 11.68 -25.10
C ASP A 47 -0.53 12.26 -23.68
N SER A 48 0.17 13.32 -23.32
CA SER A 48 0.13 13.98 -21.99
C SER A 48 0.69 13.16 -20.83
N LYS A 49 1.35 12.03 -21.09
CA LYS A 49 2.04 11.21 -20.11
C LYS A 49 3.53 11.15 -20.41
N TYR A 50 4.32 10.92 -19.37
CA TYR A 50 5.76 10.79 -19.47
C TYR A 50 6.20 9.35 -19.29
N THR A 51 7.17 8.92 -20.10
CA THR A 51 7.99 7.75 -19.84
C THR A 51 9.34 8.23 -19.37
N VAL A 52 9.84 7.67 -18.28
CA VAL A 52 11.10 8.10 -17.66
C VAL A 52 12.04 6.92 -17.47
N TYR A 53 13.33 7.16 -17.58
CA TYR A 53 14.40 6.27 -17.14
C TYR A 53 15.26 7.02 -16.13
N VAL A 54 15.52 6.43 -14.99
CA VAL A 54 16.43 6.98 -13.97
C VAL A 54 17.66 6.09 -13.90
N GLY A 55 18.84 6.67 -13.86
CA GLY A 55 20.08 5.94 -13.74
C GLY A 55 21.16 6.73 -13.00
N GLU A 56 22.16 6.02 -12.52
CA GLU A 56 23.37 6.61 -11.95
C GLU A 56 24.62 6.09 -12.68
N THR A 57 25.68 6.85 -12.66
CA THR A 57 26.93 6.46 -13.30
C THR A 57 28.12 7.21 -12.72
N THR A 58 29.28 6.60 -12.78
CA THR A 58 30.57 7.27 -12.50
C THR A 58 31.15 7.99 -13.72
N ASP A 59 30.58 7.77 -14.92
CA ASP A 59 31.01 8.40 -16.17
C ASP A 59 29.79 8.59 -17.09
N ILE A 60 29.24 9.79 -17.09
CA ILE A 60 28.01 10.11 -17.83
C ILE A 60 28.20 10.03 -19.35
N LYS A 61 29.37 10.43 -19.88
CA LYS A 61 29.65 10.39 -21.32
C LYS A 61 29.68 8.96 -21.83
N LYS A 62 30.44 8.09 -21.14
CA LYS A 62 30.53 6.66 -21.47
C LYS A 62 29.16 5.97 -21.33
N ARG A 63 28.41 6.29 -20.29
CA ARG A 63 27.10 5.68 -20.04
C ARG A 63 26.07 6.06 -21.11
N THR A 64 26.05 7.33 -21.50
CA THR A 64 25.16 7.81 -22.56
C THR A 64 25.51 7.17 -23.91
N PHE A 65 26.80 7.08 -24.24
CA PHE A 65 27.25 6.38 -25.43
C PHE A 65 26.80 4.90 -25.43
N GLN A 66 26.93 4.22 -24.29
CA GLN A 66 26.49 2.84 -24.13
C GLN A 66 24.98 2.71 -24.44
N HIS A 67 24.15 3.59 -23.89
CA HIS A 67 22.71 3.58 -24.12
C HIS A 67 22.36 3.80 -25.60
N LEU A 68 23.00 4.76 -26.26
CA LEU A 68 22.71 5.14 -27.65
C LEU A 68 23.24 4.14 -28.68
N LYS A 69 24.28 3.36 -28.40
CA LYS A 69 24.93 2.50 -29.39
C LYS A 69 24.87 1.01 -29.08
N VAL A 70 24.75 0.64 -27.80
CA VAL A 70 24.81 -0.77 -27.39
C VAL A 70 23.46 -1.24 -26.86
N ASP A 71 22.91 -0.52 -25.88
CA ASP A 71 21.70 -0.95 -25.18
C ASP A 71 20.46 -0.95 -26.08
N ILE A 72 20.38 -0.08 -27.08
CA ILE A 72 19.30 -0.07 -28.10
C ILE A 72 19.19 -1.41 -28.86
N LYS A 73 20.25 -2.22 -28.93
CA LYS A 73 20.25 -3.49 -29.63
C LYS A 73 19.72 -4.66 -28.82
N SER A 74 19.63 -4.50 -27.48
CA SER A 74 19.31 -5.59 -26.54
C SER A 74 18.22 -5.24 -25.54
N ARG A 75 17.84 -3.96 -25.46
CA ARG A 75 16.90 -3.45 -24.46
C ARG A 75 15.78 -2.65 -25.13
N GLU A 76 14.56 -3.16 -24.99
CA GLU A 76 13.33 -2.58 -25.57
C GLU A 76 13.07 -1.14 -25.08
N ASP A 77 13.39 -0.84 -23.81
CA ASP A 77 13.21 0.50 -23.25
C ASP A 77 14.09 1.56 -23.94
N TRP A 78 15.36 1.22 -24.25
CA TRP A 78 16.26 2.12 -24.99
C TRP A 78 15.93 2.21 -26.47
N LEU A 79 15.45 1.11 -27.06
CA LEU A 79 14.95 1.14 -28.44
C LEU A 79 13.77 2.12 -28.55
N ASN A 80 12.80 2.03 -27.64
CA ASN A 80 11.66 2.93 -27.61
C ASN A 80 12.07 4.41 -27.45
N PHE A 81 13.05 4.74 -26.58
CA PHE A 81 13.57 6.11 -26.49
C PHE A 81 14.24 6.58 -27.78
N SER A 82 14.89 5.69 -28.52
CA SER A 82 15.56 6.06 -29.79
C SER A 82 14.59 6.34 -30.94
N GLU A 83 13.36 5.82 -30.87
CA GLU A 83 12.32 6.00 -31.89
C GLU A 83 11.44 7.24 -31.65
N GLU A 84 11.50 7.84 -30.45
CA GLU A 84 10.69 9.00 -30.11
C GLU A 84 11.42 10.33 -30.40
N SER A 85 10.67 11.36 -30.80
CA SER A 85 11.16 12.72 -30.90
C SER A 85 11.12 13.43 -29.55
N ASP A 86 11.89 14.49 -29.39
CA ASP A 86 11.88 15.37 -28.21
C ASP A 86 12.23 14.64 -26.88
N VAL A 87 13.12 13.67 -26.94
CA VAL A 87 13.66 13.01 -25.75
C VAL A 87 14.67 13.94 -25.08
N LYS A 88 14.53 14.14 -23.80
CA LYS A 88 15.40 14.99 -22.98
C LYS A 88 16.08 14.22 -21.87
N MET A 89 17.20 14.77 -21.39
CA MET A 89 17.95 14.18 -20.29
C MET A 89 18.33 15.24 -19.26
N PHE A 90 17.91 15.05 -18.02
CA PHE A 90 18.51 15.76 -16.89
C PHE A 90 19.79 15.05 -16.47
N VAL A 91 20.87 15.80 -16.33
CA VAL A 91 22.13 15.36 -15.70
C VAL A 91 22.28 16.09 -14.39
N ILE A 92 22.42 15.35 -13.30
CA ILE A 92 22.40 15.86 -11.95
C ILE A 92 23.74 15.56 -11.27
N GLY A 93 24.45 16.59 -10.85
CA GLY A 93 25.69 16.51 -10.10
C GLY A 93 25.60 17.21 -8.74
N HIS A 94 26.41 16.77 -7.79
CA HIS A 94 26.56 17.40 -6.48
C HIS A 94 27.95 17.11 -5.90
N GLU A 95 28.54 18.08 -5.20
CA GLU A 95 29.89 17.94 -4.64
C GLU A 95 30.03 16.78 -3.63
N MET A 96 28.95 16.42 -2.96
CA MET A 96 28.92 15.31 -2.00
C MET A 96 28.59 13.95 -2.64
N PHE A 97 28.38 13.90 -3.95
CA PHE A 97 28.03 12.63 -4.61
C PHE A 97 29.17 11.63 -4.55
N ASN A 98 28.86 10.48 -4.02
CA ASN A 98 29.63 9.24 -4.09
C ASN A 98 28.70 8.11 -4.57
N LYS A 99 29.24 6.95 -4.85
CA LYS A 99 28.46 5.84 -5.44
C LYS A 99 27.25 5.45 -4.60
N SER A 100 27.36 5.36 -3.28
CA SER A 100 26.24 4.99 -2.39
C SER A 100 25.17 6.07 -2.38
N LEU A 101 25.55 7.35 -2.31
CA LEU A 101 24.58 8.45 -2.32
C LEU A 101 23.85 8.56 -3.66
N THR A 102 24.54 8.35 -4.80
CA THR A 102 23.86 8.37 -6.13
C THR A 102 22.89 7.21 -6.29
N LEU A 103 23.18 6.03 -5.76
CA LEU A 103 22.25 4.89 -5.72
C LEU A 103 21.02 5.20 -4.87
N ASP A 104 21.17 5.82 -3.70
CA ASP A 104 20.02 6.20 -2.86
C ASP A 104 19.17 7.31 -3.51
N ILE A 105 19.79 8.29 -4.16
CA ILE A 105 19.08 9.33 -4.92
C ILE A 105 18.33 8.72 -6.12
N GLU A 106 18.96 7.80 -6.87
CA GLU A 106 18.34 7.04 -7.97
C GLU A 106 17.09 6.29 -7.47
N ASN A 107 17.22 5.49 -6.41
CA ASN A 107 16.10 4.76 -5.81
C ASN A 107 14.97 5.69 -5.39
N LYS A 108 15.31 6.81 -4.76
CA LYS A 108 14.31 7.77 -4.29
C LYS A 108 13.62 8.49 -5.46
N LEU A 109 14.33 8.84 -6.51
CA LEU A 109 13.74 9.37 -7.75
C LEU A 109 12.79 8.35 -8.39
N MET A 110 13.17 7.08 -8.49
CA MET A 110 12.29 6.02 -9.00
C MET A 110 11.02 5.90 -8.16
N HIS A 111 11.15 5.93 -6.83
CA HIS A 111 10.02 5.88 -5.91
C HIS A 111 9.01 7.01 -6.16
N TYR A 112 9.49 8.25 -6.23
CA TYR A 112 8.62 9.41 -6.46
C TYR A 112 8.03 9.43 -7.88
N LEU A 113 8.84 9.16 -8.89
CA LEU A 113 8.40 9.18 -10.29
C LEU A 113 7.41 8.05 -10.61
N SER A 114 7.61 6.85 -10.08
CA SER A 114 6.64 5.74 -10.23
C SER A 114 5.29 6.04 -9.58
N SER A 115 5.26 6.96 -8.65
CA SER A 115 4.05 7.37 -7.93
C SER A 115 3.40 8.65 -8.47
N THR A 116 4.03 9.29 -9.45
CA THR A 116 3.52 10.52 -10.07
C THR A 116 2.47 10.19 -11.13
N ASP A 117 1.30 10.86 -11.09
CA ASP A 117 0.16 10.58 -11.96
C ASP A 117 0.45 10.77 -13.45
N THR A 118 1.29 11.74 -13.79
CA THR A 118 1.67 12.07 -15.17
C THR A 118 2.71 11.10 -15.74
N VAL A 119 3.36 10.28 -14.90
CA VAL A 119 4.33 9.28 -15.33
C VAL A 119 3.61 7.96 -15.58
N SER A 120 3.69 7.45 -16.80
CA SER A 120 3.07 6.20 -17.25
C SER A 120 3.98 4.99 -17.14
N GLY A 121 5.31 5.19 -17.14
CA GLY A 121 6.29 4.13 -17.03
C GLY A 121 7.61 4.62 -16.46
N VAL A 122 8.21 3.83 -15.58
CA VAL A 122 9.55 4.04 -15.03
C VAL A 122 10.42 2.85 -15.44
N ASN A 123 11.43 3.12 -16.22
CA ASN A 123 12.36 2.12 -16.73
C ASN A 123 13.62 2.14 -15.87
N ASN A 124 13.72 1.23 -14.94
CA ASN A 124 14.93 0.78 -14.26
C ASN A 124 14.67 -0.58 -13.62
N ARG A 125 15.73 -1.37 -13.42
CA ARG A 125 15.59 -2.78 -13.04
C ARG A 125 16.27 -3.15 -11.73
N ARG A 126 16.85 -2.21 -10.99
CA ARG A 126 17.65 -2.54 -9.79
C ARG A 126 17.10 -1.84 -8.55
N LEU A 127 16.88 -2.62 -7.50
CA LEU A 127 16.71 -2.14 -6.14
C LEU A 127 18.09 -2.22 -5.47
N ASN A 128 18.72 -1.08 -5.24
CA ASN A 128 20.03 -1.00 -4.59
C ASN A 128 19.90 -0.17 -3.31
N GLN A 129 19.29 -0.75 -2.26
CA GLN A 129 19.27 -0.09 -0.95
C GLN A 129 20.67 -0.10 -0.34
N GLN A 130 21.12 1.06 0.12
CA GLN A 130 22.41 1.22 0.76
C GLN A 130 22.26 1.21 2.28
N ASN A 131 23.23 0.64 2.96
CA ASN A 131 23.40 0.80 4.41
C ASN A 131 23.91 2.20 4.74
N GLU A 132 24.26 2.47 5.99
CA GLU A 132 24.89 3.74 6.40
C GLU A 132 26.24 3.97 5.69
N TYR A 133 26.45 5.19 5.19
CA TYR A 133 27.67 5.64 4.53
C TYR A 133 27.95 7.10 4.87
N TYR A 134 29.15 7.57 4.59
CA TYR A 134 29.67 8.87 5.00
C TYR A 134 28.74 10.07 4.80
N THR A 135 27.93 10.13 3.72
CA THR A 135 27.04 11.25 3.40
C THR A 135 25.55 10.92 3.58
N SER A 136 25.21 9.80 4.20
CA SER A 136 23.82 9.32 4.35
C SER A 136 22.92 10.33 5.07
N ASP A 137 23.43 11.02 6.09
CA ASP A 137 22.67 12.03 6.85
C ASP A 137 22.25 13.24 6.01
N ASN A 138 22.95 13.52 4.92
CA ASN A 138 22.69 14.65 4.03
C ASN A 138 21.75 14.28 2.86
N MET A 139 21.47 12.99 2.65
CA MET A 139 20.73 12.48 1.50
C MET A 139 19.37 13.16 1.34
N GLU A 140 18.61 13.28 2.42
CA GLU A 140 17.26 13.87 2.39
C GLU A 140 17.28 15.35 2.00
N THR A 141 18.27 16.08 2.52
CA THR A 141 18.44 17.51 2.21
C THR A 141 18.84 17.71 0.75
N ILE A 142 19.80 16.91 0.28
CA ILE A 142 20.27 16.96 -1.11
C ILE A 142 19.12 16.58 -2.07
N PHE A 143 18.39 15.49 -1.78
CA PHE A 143 17.24 15.09 -2.57
C PHE A 143 16.15 16.18 -2.65
N SER A 144 15.85 16.83 -1.53
CA SER A 144 14.86 17.91 -1.48
C SER A 144 15.26 19.09 -2.37
N LYS A 145 16.56 19.43 -2.41
CA LYS A 145 17.10 20.48 -3.27
C LYS A 145 17.04 20.06 -4.76
N ILE A 146 17.40 18.82 -5.07
CA ILE A 146 17.30 18.26 -6.43
C ILE A 146 15.86 18.33 -6.91
N TRP A 147 14.90 17.80 -6.13
CA TRP A 147 13.49 17.77 -6.49
C TRP A 147 12.93 19.17 -6.74
N ARG A 148 13.24 20.12 -5.86
CA ARG A 148 12.84 21.53 -6.01
C ARG A 148 13.37 22.14 -7.32
N LYS A 149 14.62 21.87 -7.68
CA LYS A 149 15.23 22.36 -8.92
C LYS A 149 14.60 21.71 -10.16
N LEU A 150 14.41 20.39 -10.16
CA LEU A 150 13.75 19.65 -11.24
C LEU A 150 12.32 20.15 -11.47
N ARG A 151 11.60 20.48 -10.40
CA ARG A 151 10.25 21.06 -10.47
C ARG A 151 10.20 22.41 -11.20
N LEU A 152 11.26 23.18 -11.17
CA LEU A 152 11.32 24.45 -11.95
C LEU A 152 11.43 24.20 -13.46
N TYR A 153 12.03 23.07 -13.87
CA TYR A 153 12.12 22.69 -15.27
C TYR A 153 10.84 22.02 -15.79
N GLU A 154 10.32 21.02 -15.06
CA GLU A 154 9.19 20.21 -15.50
C GLU A 154 8.21 19.92 -14.32
N PRO A 155 7.36 20.89 -13.95
CA PRO A 155 6.45 20.72 -12.81
C PRO A 155 5.45 19.57 -12.97
N ASP A 156 5.16 19.18 -14.22
CA ASP A 156 4.27 18.06 -14.52
C ASP A 156 4.90 16.70 -14.11
N ILE A 157 6.21 16.52 -14.31
CA ILE A 157 6.94 15.33 -13.89
C ILE A 157 7.25 15.39 -12.39
N PHE A 158 7.56 16.58 -11.88
CA PHE A 158 8.01 16.82 -10.51
C PHE A 158 7.03 17.70 -9.72
N PRO A 159 5.81 17.21 -9.38
CA PRO A 159 4.86 17.95 -8.55
C PRO A 159 5.39 18.13 -7.12
N THR A 160 4.59 18.71 -6.23
CA THR A 160 4.97 18.80 -4.80
C THR A 160 5.16 17.40 -4.22
N ARG A 161 6.22 17.20 -3.45
CA ARG A 161 6.53 15.91 -2.82
C ARG A 161 5.37 15.40 -1.98
N LYS A 162 4.74 16.29 -1.22
CA LYS A 162 3.62 15.97 -0.35
C LYS A 162 2.44 15.32 -1.09
N ARG A 163 2.10 15.85 -2.27
CA ARG A 163 1.06 15.25 -3.11
C ARG A 163 1.37 13.79 -3.51
N ILE A 164 2.65 13.52 -3.78
CA ILE A 164 3.09 12.15 -4.13
C ILE A 164 3.09 11.25 -2.89
N GLU A 165 3.63 11.73 -1.77
CA GLU A 165 3.76 10.98 -0.52
C GLU A 165 2.39 10.55 0.07
N ASP A 166 1.33 11.29 -0.20
CA ASP A 166 -0.02 10.95 0.22
C ASP A 166 -0.68 9.89 -0.69
N ALA A 167 -0.15 9.65 -1.90
CA ALA A 167 -0.71 8.70 -2.85
C ALA A 167 -0.56 7.24 -2.38
N ALA A 168 -1.61 6.42 -2.61
CA ALA A 168 -1.60 5.00 -2.26
C ALA A 168 -0.52 4.21 -3.03
N VAL A 169 -0.27 4.59 -4.29
CA VAL A 169 0.81 4.01 -5.11
C VAL A 169 2.18 4.27 -4.48
N PHE A 170 2.41 5.47 -3.93
CA PHE A 170 3.64 5.77 -3.20
C PHE A 170 3.78 4.91 -1.94
N LYS A 171 2.72 4.85 -1.12
CA LYS A 171 2.70 4.09 0.14
C LYS A 171 2.88 2.58 -0.06
N ALA A 172 2.39 2.03 -1.16
CA ALA A 172 2.53 0.61 -1.53
C ALA A 172 3.71 0.33 -2.46
N SER A 173 4.52 1.32 -2.80
CA SER A 173 5.62 1.19 -3.77
C SER A 173 6.69 0.21 -3.31
N PRO A 174 7.23 -0.64 -4.20
CA PRO A 174 8.35 -1.53 -3.89
C PRO A 174 9.67 -0.81 -3.62
N PHE A 175 9.74 0.49 -3.92
CA PHE A 175 10.95 1.30 -3.73
C PHE A 175 11.05 1.95 -2.34
N HIS A 176 10.10 1.71 -1.45
CA HIS A 176 10.27 2.10 -0.05
C HIS A 176 11.51 1.46 0.56
N LYS A 177 12.27 2.25 1.33
CA LYS A 177 13.37 1.71 2.12
C LYS A 177 12.78 0.77 3.19
N LEU A 178 13.12 -0.50 3.11
CA LEU A 178 12.73 -1.49 4.10
C LEU A 178 13.48 -1.25 5.41
N THR A 179 12.82 -1.47 6.54
CA THR A 179 13.49 -1.56 7.84
C THR A 179 14.33 -2.82 7.92
N GLN A 180 15.28 -2.88 8.87
CA GLN A 180 16.11 -4.07 9.05
C GLN A 180 15.27 -5.34 9.31
N GLU A 181 14.18 -5.23 10.06
CA GLU A 181 13.25 -6.34 10.30
C GLU A 181 12.61 -6.84 9.00
N GLN A 182 12.18 -5.91 8.14
CA GLN A 182 11.60 -6.25 6.83
C GLN A 182 12.64 -6.82 5.86
N VAL A 183 13.87 -6.31 5.88
CA VAL A 183 14.98 -6.88 5.08
C VAL A 183 15.24 -8.31 5.50
N ASN A 184 15.38 -8.57 6.80
CA ASN A 184 15.59 -9.93 7.32
C ASN A 184 14.41 -10.87 6.98
N ALA A 185 13.17 -10.37 7.09
CA ALA A 185 11.98 -11.14 6.72
C ALA A 185 11.98 -11.46 5.21
N LYS A 186 12.29 -10.48 4.35
CA LYS A 186 12.38 -10.68 2.90
C LYS A 186 13.45 -11.71 2.53
N GLU A 187 14.65 -11.61 3.10
CA GLU A 187 15.74 -12.56 2.86
C GLU A 187 15.34 -13.98 3.26
N GLN A 188 14.69 -14.16 4.41
CA GLN A 188 14.16 -15.45 4.83
C GLN A 188 13.13 -15.98 3.83
N ILE A 189 12.16 -15.17 3.40
CA ILE A 189 11.15 -15.58 2.42
C ILE A 189 11.83 -15.99 1.11
N MET A 190 12.76 -15.16 0.58
CA MET A 190 13.48 -15.47 -0.66
C MET A 190 14.26 -16.79 -0.56
N LEU A 191 14.98 -17.02 0.53
CA LEU A 191 15.70 -18.28 0.75
C LEU A 191 14.75 -19.50 0.73
N ARG A 192 13.56 -19.38 1.35
CA ARG A 192 12.54 -20.45 1.32
C ARG A 192 11.99 -20.68 -0.09
N ILE A 193 11.69 -19.59 -0.83
CA ILE A 193 11.23 -19.70 -2.22
C ILE A 193 12.29 -20.39 -3.07
N VAL A 194 13.54 -19.94 -3.05
CA VAL A 194 14.66 -20.53 -3.81
C VAL A 194 14.82 -22.01 -3.49
N SER A 195 14.86 -22.37 -2.20
CA SER A 195 15.00 -23.76 -1.77
C SER A 195 13.85 -24.64 -2.26
N ASN A 196 12.59 -24.18 -2.15
CA ASN A 196 11.43 -24.96 -2.56
C ASN A 196 11.33 -25.09 -4.09
N ILE A 197 11.67 -24.05 -4.85
CA ILE A 197 11.71 -24.12 -6.32
C ILE A 197 12.84 -25.06 -6.78
N ALA A 198 14.04 -24.99 -6.19
CA ALA A 198 15.13 -25.89 -6.50
C ALA A 198 14.75 -27.36 -6.23
N ASN A 199 14.13 -27.65 -5.09
CA ASN A 199 13.64 -28.97 -4.75
C ASN A 199 12.57 -29.47 -5.74
N SER A 200 11.69 -28.57 -6.21
CA SER A 200 10.64 -28.91 -7.19
C SER A 200 11.19 -29.28 -8.57
N ILE A 201 12.37 -28.83 -8.91
CA ILE A 201 13.05 -29.21 -10.16
C ILE A 201 13.64 -30.62 -10.05
N SER A 202 14.03 -31.02 -8.84
CA SER A 202 14.73 -32.29 -8.57
C SER A 202 13.79 -33.46 -8.26
N SER A 203 12.52 -33.22 -7.92
CA SER A 203 11.53 -34.24 -7.55
C SER A 203 10.24 -34.12 -8.37
N ASN A 204 9.69 -35.28 -8.78
CA ASN A 204 8.41 -35.32 -9.49
C ASN A 204 7.19 -35.07 -8.60
N ASP A 205 7.34 -35.13 -7.28
CA ASP A 205 6.27 -34.90 -6.31
C ASP A 205 6.54 -33.61 -5.55
N VAL A 206 5.80 -32.55 -5.94
CA VAL A 206 5.97 -31.21 -5.39
C VAL A 206 4.89 -30.93 -4.38
N GLU A 207 5.19 -31.22 -3.12
CA GLU A 207 4.37 -30.75 -2.01
C GLU A 207 4.42 -29.21 -1.95
N SER A 208 3.25 -28.56 -1.95
CA SER A 208 3.15 -27.11 -1.86
C SER A 208 3.60 -26.60 -0.50
N LYS A 209 4.34 -25.52 -0.47
CA LYS A 209 4.85 -24.92 0.76
C LYS A 209 4.17 -23.59 1.05
N LEU A 210 3.68 -23.48 2.29
CA LEU A 210 3.13 -22.24 2.83
C LEU A 210 4.20 -21.49 3.61
N ILE A 211 4.36 -20.21 3.32
CA ILE A 211 5.15 -19.26 4.11
C ILE A 211 4.17 -18.22 4.67
N MET A 212 4.07 -18.13 5.99
CA MET A 212 3.14 -17.23 6.67
C MET A 212 3.90 -16.06 7.31
N VAL A 213 3.56 -14.86 6.92
CA VAL A 213 4.05 -13.62 7.53
C VAL A 213 2.94 -13.05 8.38
N ASN A 214 3.13 -13.04 9.69
CA ASN A 214 2.20 -12.44 10.64
C ASN A 214 2.71 -11.06 11.07
N GLY A 215 1.80 -10.13 11.28
CA GLY A 215 2.16 -8.81 11.80
C GLY A 215 0.93 -7.94 11.97
N GLU A 216 0.97 -7.06 12.97
CA GLU A 216 -0.11 -6.13 13.25
C GLU A 216 -0.30 -5.07 12.16
N ALA A 217 -1.44 -4.37 12.22
CA ALA A 217 -1.70 -3.22 11.36
C ALA A 217 -0.56 -2.19 11.47
N GLY A 218 0.03 -1.81 10.33
CA GLY A 218 1.12 -0.83 10.30
C GLY A 218 2.54 -1.39 10.41
N SER A 219 2.74 -2.70 10.42
CA SER A 219 4.09 -3.30 10.38
C SER A 219 4.75 -3.28 8.98
N GLY A 220 4.10 -2.63 7.99
CA GLY A 220 4.64 -2.49 6.63
C GLY A 220 4.55 -3.74 5.76
N LYS A 221 3.61 -4.64 6.06
CA LYS A 221 3.35 -5.89 5.32
C LYS A 221 3.17 -5.66 3.81
N THR A 222 2.36 -4.68 3.43
CA THR A 222 2.08 -4.32 2.03
C THR A 222 3.34 -3.89 1.28
N VAL A 223 4.21 -3.09 1.91
CA VAL A 223 5.49 -2.67 1.34
C VAL A 223 6.42 -3.88 1.14
N LEU A 224 6.48 -4.76 2.13
CA LEU A 224 7.28 -5.99 2.05
C LEU A 224 6.80 -6.88 0.89
N MET A 225 5.49 -7.11 0.75
CA MET A 225 4.93 -7.93 -0.33
C MET A 225 5.12 -7.29 -1.70
N SER A 226 4.97 -5.98 -1.81
CA SER A 226 5.23 -5.24 -3.04
C SER A 226 6.70 -5.35 -3.48
N ASN A 227 7.64 -5.20 -2.53
CA ASN A 227 9.07 -5.34 -2.77
C ASN A 227 9.43 -6.77 -3.18
N LEU A 228 8.91 -7.77 -2.47
CA LEU A 228 9.10 -9.20 -2.78
C LEU A 228 8.59 -9.54 -4.20
N PHE A 229 7.38 -9.11 -4.53
CA PHE A 229 6.77 -9.35 -5.84
C PHE A 229 7.59 -8.70 -6.97
N TYR A 230 8.04 -7.46 -6.75
CA TYR A 230 8.88 -6.77 -7.72
C TYR A 230 10.21 -7.49 -7.93
N GLU A 231 10.90 -7.88 -6.85
CA GLU A 231 12.19 -8.58 -6.92
C GLU A 231 12.05 -9.93 -7.64
N LEU A 232 11.07 -10.75 -7.29
CA LEU A 232 10.78 -12.00 -7.99
C LEU A 232 10.47 -11.78 -9.48
N SER A 233 9.73 -10.70 -9.80
CA SER A 233 9.42 -10.34 -11.19
C SER A 233 10.66 -9.89 -11.97
N GLN A 234 11.67 -9.31 -11.32
CA GLN A 234 12.94 -8.97 -11.96
C GLN A 234 13.83 -10.22 -12.15
N GLU A 235 13.97 -11.03 -11.09
CA GLU A 235 14.73 -12.29 -11.13
C GLU A 235 14.18 -13.25 -12.21
N SER A 236 12.86 -13.32 -12.37
CA SER A 236 12.22 -14.16 -13.38
C SER A 236 12.61 -13.81 -14.83
N ARG A 237 13.05 -12.57 -15.07
CA ARG A 237 13.43 -12.05 -16.40
C ARG A 237 14.91 -12.20 -16.73
N LEU A 238 15.71 -12.67 -15.80
CA LEU A 238 17.11 -12.99 -16.05
C LEU A 238 17.22 -14.10 -17.10
N GLY A 239 18.36 -14.16 -17.80
CA GLY A 239 18.60 -15.15 -18.83
C GLY A 239 18.41 -16.59 -18.32
N LYS A 240 18.00 -17.49 -19.21
CA LYS A 240 17.81 -18.90 -18.83
C LYS A 240 19.07 -19.44 -18.13
N ASN A 241 18.89 -20.01 -16.94
CA ASN A 241 19.93 -20.60 -16.09
C ASN A 241 20.88 -19.61 -15.38
N GLU A 242 20.59 -18.31 -15.33
CA GLU A 242 21.39 -17.39 -14.50
C GLU A 242 21.10 -17.60 -13.01
N THR A 243 19.84 -17.84 -12.65
CA THR A 243 19.42 -18.15 -11.28
C THR A 243 18.35 -19.25 -11.27
N VAL A 244 18.11 -19.85 -10.10
CA VAL A 244 17.01 -20.82 -9.89
C VAL A 244 15.64 -20.18 -10.15
N LEU A 245 15.55 -18.87 -10.02
CA LEU A 245 14.32 -18.10 -10.22
C LEU A 245 14.13 -17.63 -11.68
N SER A 246 15.07 -17.91 -12.58
CA SER A 246 14.95 -17.55 -13.99
C SER A 246 13.76 -18.25 -14.64
N GLY A 247 12.84 -17.48 -15.21
CA GLY A 247 11.66 -17.99 -15.92
C GLY A 247 10.48 -18.39 -15.03
N ILE A 248 10.53 -18.19 -13.69
CA ILE A 248 9.37 -18.40 -12.79
C ILE A 248 8.27 -17.38 -13.11
N THR A 249 7.04 -17.71 -12.73
CA THR A 249 5.90 -16.80 -12.84
C THR A 249 5.35 -16.47 -11.45
N PRO A 250 5.70 -15.31 -10.87
CA PRO A 250 5.16 -14.88 -9.59
C PRO A 250 3.79 -14.20 -9.79
N TYR A 251 2.81 -14.55 -8.96
CA TYR A 251 1.50 -13.90 -8.90
C TYR A 251 1.33 -13.13 -7.59
N LEU A 252 0.71 -11.95 -7.68
CA LEU A 252 0.30 -11.16 -6.51
C LEU A 252 -1.23 -11.12 -6.43
N LEU A 253 -1.78 -11.65 -5.37
CA LEU A 253 -3.22 -11.75 -5.16
C LEU A 253 -3.66 -10.89 -3.99
N VAL A 254 -4.78 -10.18 -4.14
CA VAL A 254 -5.40 -9.43 -3.06
C VAL A 254 -6.93 -9.43 -3.21
N ASN A 255 -7.63 -9.69 -2.12
CA ASN A 255 -9.10 -9.74 -2.11
C ASN A 255 -9.73 -8.40 -1.69
N HIS A 256 -9.13 -7.28 -2.08
CA HIS A 256 -9.61 -5.93 -1.81
C HIS A 256 -9.57 -5.08 -3.08
N ASP A 257 -10.74 -4.54 -3.51
CA ASP A 257 -10.86 -3.87 -4.82
C ASP A 257 -9.99 -2.62 -4.97
N GLN A 258 -9.89 -1.80 -3.94
CA GLN A 258 -9.11 -0.57 -3.99
C GLN A 258 -7.60 -0.89 -4.03
N GLN A 259 -7.14 -1.80 -3.19
CA GLN A 259 -5.74 -2.21 -3.15
C GLN A 259 -5.32 -2.94 -4.44
N LEU A 260 -6.22 -3.73 -5.02
CA LEU A 260 -6.00 -4.37 -6.33
C LEU A 260 -5.72 -3.34 -7.42
N LYS A 261 -6.44 -2.20 -7.42
CA LYS A 261 -6.18 -1.11 -8.38
C LYS A 261 -4.78 -0.54 -8.20
N VAL A 262 -4.36 -0.29 -6.97
CA VAL A 262 -3.02 0.23 -6.64
C VAL A 262 -1.93 -0.72 -7.14
N TYR A 263 -2.03 -2.01 -6.84
CA TYR A 263 -1.05 -2.99 -7.31
C TYR A 263 -1.01 -3.15 -8.83
N LYS A 264 -2.17 -3.09 -9.49
CA LYS A 264 -2.24 -3.10 -10.97
C LYS A 264 -1.58 -1.89 -11.58
N GLU A 265 -1.73 -0.73 -10.97
CA GLU A 265 -1.07 0.50 -11.43
C GLU A 265 0.45 0.42 -11.24
N ILE A 266 0.92 -0.04 -10.08
CA ILE A 266 2.34 -0.30 -9.82
C ILE A 266 2.90 -1.27 -10.87
N ALA A 267 2.26 -2.43 -11.06
CA ALA A 267 2.71 -3.43 -12.01
C ALA A 267 2.76 -2.91 -13.45
N LYS A 268 1.78 -2.09 -13.85
CA LYS A 268 1.76 -1.41 -15.16
C LYS A 268 2.91 -0.42 -15.30
N LYS A 269 3.10 0.48 -14.34
CA LYS A 269 4.16 1.52 -14.38
C LYS A 269 5.56 0.93 -14.38
N LEU A 270 5.74 -0.21 -13.70
CA LEU A 270 7.02 -0.93 -13.64
C LEU A 270 7.19 -1.96 -14.75
N GLY A 271 6.25 -2.02 -15.71
CA GLY A 271 6.31 -2.93 -16.84
C GLY A 271 6.29 -4.41 -16.44
N ILE A 272 5.73 -4.77 -15.27
CA ILE A 272 5.64 -6.16 -14.81
C ILE A 272 4.61 -6.92 -15.66
N ASN A 273 3.45 -6.31 -15.92
CA ASN A 273 2.44 -6.87 -16.82
C ASN A 273 2.66 -6.32 -18.24
N LYS A 274 3.02 -7.17 -19.19
CA LYS A 274 3.07 -6.80 -20.59
C LYS A 274 1.68 -6.87 -21.25
N LYS A 275 1.47 -6.06 -22.27
CA LYS A 275 0.20 -6.05 -23.03
C LYS A 275 0.05 -7.38 -23.77
N GLY A 276 -1.05 -8.10 -23.49
CA GLY A 276 -1.34 -9.40 -24.10
C GLY A 276 -0.86 -10.62 -23.29
N GLU A 277 -0.11 -10.42 -22.21
CA GLU A 277 0.25 -11.47 -21.26
C GLU A 277 -0.80 -11.59 -20.13
N GLU A 278 -0.77 -12.73 -19.43
CA GLU A 278 -1.64 -12.95 -18.28
C GLU A 278 -1.41 -11.89 -17.19
N ASN A 279 -2.48 -11.47 -16.55
CA ASN A 279 -2.39 -10.47 -15.48
C ASN A 279 -1.87 -11.12 -14.19
N LEU A 280 -0.63 -10.84 -13.84
CA LEU A 280 0.03 -11.36 -12.63
C LEU A 280 -0.55 -10.79 -11.32
N VAL A 281 -1.32 -9.69 -11.39
CA VAL A 281 -1.97 -9.05 -10.23
C VAL A 281 -3.48 -9.22 -10.35
N GLN A 282 -4.07 -10.08 -9.50
CA GLN A 282 -5.49 -10.41 -9.60
C GLN A 282 -6.14 -10.78 -8.25
N LYS A 283 -7.46 -11.02 -8.28
CA LYS A 283 -8.18 -11.54 -7.10
C LYS A 283 -7.93 -13.04 -6.92
N PRO A 284 -7.92 -13.54 -5.67
CA PRO A 284 -7.79 -14.99 -5.40
C PRO A 284 -8.82 -15.84 -6.16
N THR A 285 -10.08 -15.42 -6.17
CA THR A 285 -11.15 -16.15 -6.91
C THR A 285 -10.86 -16.23 -8.41
N SER A 286 -10.37 -15.14 -9.02
CA SER A 286 -10.03 -15.14 -10.44
C SER A 286 -8.87 -16.08 -10.73
N PHE A 287 -7.84 -16.06 -9.90
CA PHE A 287 -6.70 -16.96 -10.01
C PHE A 287 -7.13 -18.43 -9.90
N ILE A 288 -7.90 -18.80 -8.87
CA ILE A 288 -8.37 -20.16 -8.63
C ILE A 288 -9.21 -20.69 -9.82
N ASN A 289 -10.05 -19.84 -10.41
CA ASN A 289 -10.90 -20.23 -11.54
C ASN A 289 -10.12 -20.41 -12.86
N ASN A 290 -8.96 -19.77 -13.00
CA ASN A 290 -8.17 -19.79 -14.23
C ASN A 290 -6.98 -20.76 -14.19
N HIS A 291 -6.62 -21.29 -13.01
CA HIS A 291 -5.51 -22.21 -12.85
C HIS A 291 -5.98 -23.56 -12.31
N SER A 292 -5.42 -24.61 -12.88
CA SER A 292 -5.71 -26.00 -12.52
C SER A 292 -4.70 -26.54 -11.51
N PRO A 293 -5.10 -27.40 -10.55
CA PRO A 293 -4.19 -28.08 -9.63
C PRO A 293 -3.13 -28.97 -10.32
N GLU A 294 -3.41 -29.47 -11.53
CA GLU A 294 -2.48 -30.32 -12.28
C GLU A 294 -1.25 -29.56 -12.80
N ASN A 295 -1.39 -28.23 -12.99
CA ASN A 295 -0.33 -27.36 -13.49
C ASN A 295 -0.03 -26.25 -12.48
N LYS A 296 0.69 -26.60 -11.43
CA LYS A 296 1.03 -25.65 -10.36
C LYS A 296 1.92 -24.53 -10.89
N VAL A 297 1.54 -23.29 -10.61
CA VAL A 297 2.40 -22.13 -10.81
C VAL A 297 3.53 -22.11 -9.78
N ASP A 298 4.60 -21.35 -10.03
CA ASP A 298 5.77 -21.37 -9.16
C ASP A 298 5.53 -20.69 -7.82
N VAL A 299 5.13 -19.42 -7.82
CA VAL A 299 4.98 -18.61 -6.61
C VAL A 299 3.69 -17.79 -6.63
N VAL A 300 2.93 -17.87 -5.56
CA VAL A 300 1.77 -17.02 -5.29
C VAL A 300 2.01 -16.23 -4.01
N ILE A 301 1.92 -14.91 -4.10
CA ILE A 301 1.96 -13.99 -2.97
C ILE A 301 0.54 -13.51 -2.71
N VAL A 302 0.08 -13.59 -1.47
CA VAL A 302 -1.25 -13.08 -1.06
C VAL A 302 -1.09 -11.99 -0.03
N ASP A 303 -1.37 -10.76 -0.43
CA ASP A 303 -1.46 -9.66 0.52
C ASP A 303 -2.87 -9.63 1.13
N GLU A 304 -2.97 -9.20 2.40
CA GLU A 304 -4.21 -9.17 3.16
C GLU A 304 -4.93 -10.56 3.17
N ALA A 305 -4.19 -11.64 3.44
CA ALA A 305 -4.74 -13.00 3.38
C ALA A 305 -5.87 -13.28 4.38
N HIS A 306 -6.05 -12.44 5.40
CA HIS A 306 -7.21 -12.46 6.29
C HIS A 306 -8.54 -12.12 5.56
N LEU A 307 -8.47 -11.61 4.33
CA LEU A 307 -9.64 -11.40 3.46
C LEU A 307 -9.98 -12.61 2.58
N LEU A 308 -9.19 -13.68 2.64
CA LEU A 308 -9.49 -14.92 1.92
C LEU A 308 -10.79 -15.55 2.44
N LEU A 309 -11.58 -16.10 1.53
CA LEU A 309 -12.81 -16.78 1.87
C LEU A 309 -12.51 -18.20 2.41
N THR A 310 -13.08 -18.52 3.54
CA THR A 310 -12.99 -19.82 4.20
C THR A 310 -14.29 -20.62 4.10
N GLN A 311 -15.19 -20.18 3.18
CA GLN A 311 -16.41 -20.87 2.77
C GLN A 311 -16.84 -20.41 1.38
N GLY A 312 -17.66 -21.19 0.68
CA GLY A 312 -18.18 -20.87 -0.65
C GLY A 312 -19.05 -19.60 -0.67
N LYS A 313 -18.99 -18.86 -1.77
CA LYS A 313 -19.77 -17.66 -2.06
C LYS A 313 -20.09 -17.60 -3.56
N GLN A 314 -21.05 -16.77 -3.99
CA GLN A 314 -21.56 -16.71 -5.38
C GLN A 314 -20.51 -16.85 -6.50
N SER A 315 -19.36 -16.20 -6.36
CA SER A 315 -18.27 -16.22 -7.35
C SER A 315 -17.17 -17.24 -7.02
N TYR A 316 -17.18 -17.83 -5.83
CA TYR A 316 -16.24 -18.81 -5.36
C TYR A 316 -16.96 -20.06 -4.85
N ARG A 317 -16.76 -21.19 -5.51
CA ARG A 317 -17.47 -22.45 -5.23
C ARG A 317 -16.69 -23.40 -4.32
N GLY A 318 -15.42 -23.12 -4.03
CA GLY A 318 -14.56 -23.90 -3.14
C GLY A 318 -14.93 -23.75 -1.66
N LYS A 319 -14.25 -24.49 -0.81
CA LYS A 319 -14.45 -24.47 0.65
C LYS A 319 -13.50 -23.50 1.36
N ASN A 320 -12.27 -23.37 0.88
CA ASN A 320 -11.24 -22.52 1.49
C ASN A 320 -10.25 -22.05 0.42
N GLN A 321 -10.18 -20.74 0.19
CA GLN A 321 -9.32 -20.16 -0.84
C GLN A 321 -7.83 -20.43 -0.60
N LEU A 322 -7.35 -20.44 0.66
CA LEU A 322 -5.93 -20.75 0.91
C LEU A 322 -5.58 -22.17 0.51
N LEU A 323 -6.45 -23.13 0.83
CA LEU A 323 -6.24 -24.53 0.43
C LEU A 323 -6.26 -24.67 -1.10
N ASP A 324 -7.22 -24.02 -1.76
CA ASP A 324 -7.29 -24.03 -3.23
C ASP A 324 -6.05 -23.39 -3.88
N LEU A 325 -5.43 -22.37 -3.24
CA LEU A 325 -4.18 -21.77 -3.70
C LEU A 325 -2.99 -22.73 -3.50
N LEU A 326 -2.93 -23.44 -2.37
CA LEU A 326 -1.89 -24.43 -2.10
C LEU A 326 -1.95 -25.61 -3.09
N GLU A 327 -3.14 -25.98 -3.58
CA GLU A 327 -3.25 -27.00 -4.64
C GLU A 327 -2.68 -26.52 -5.98
N ARG A 328 -2.64 -25.20 -6.24
CA ARG A 328 -2.32 -24.58 -7.55
C ARG A 328 -0.96 -23.90 -7.63
N ALA A 329 -0.22 -23.84 -6.53
CA ALA A 329 1.09 -23.21 -6.50
C ALA A 329 2.11 -24.07 -5.75
N LYS A 330 3.38 -24.03 -6.17
CA LYS A 330 4.48 -24.71 -5.49
C LYS A 330 4.81 -24.02 -4.17
N VAL A 331 4.79 -22.68 -4.16
CA VAL A 331 5.02 -21.87 -2.97
C VAL A 331 3.91 -20.82 -2.85
N VAL A 332 3.30 -20.74 -1.68
CA VAL A 332 2.32 -19.71 -1.33
C VAL A 332 2.85 -18.88 -0.16
N VAL A 333 3.04 -17.60 -0.37
CA VAL A 333 3.44 -16.64 0.66
C VAL A 333 2.21 -15.83 1.04
N ILE A 334 1.82 -15.84 2.32
CA ILE A 334 0.67 -15.06 2.79
C ILE A 334 1.08 -14.05 3.86
N VAL A 335 0.40 -12.90 3.84
CA VAL A 335 0.43 -11.93 4.92
C VAL A 335 -0.89 -11.96 5.66
N PHE A 336 -0.85 -12.21 6.95
CA PHE A 336 -2.03 -12.45 7.75
C PHE A 336 -2.08 -11.56 9.00
N ASP A 337 -3.29 -11.10 9.36
CA ASP A 337 -3.58 -10.32 10.56
C ASP A 337 -5.00 -10.67 11.04
N GLU A 338 -5.12 -11.47 12.09
CA GLU A 338 -6.42 -11.92 12.62
C GLU A 338 -7.31 -10.76 13.07
N ASN A 339 -6.69 -9.69 13.57
CA ASN A 339 -7.39 -8.52 14.08
C ASN A 339 -7.99 -7.63 12.98
N GLN A 340 -7.84 -8.02 11.71
CA GLN A 340 -8.43 -7.35 10.55
C GLN A 340 -9.46 -8.20 9.78
N ILE A 341 -9.87 -9.34 10.31
CA ILE A 341 -10.99 -10.13 9.77
C ILE A 341 -12.29 -9.38 10.07
N LEU A 342 -13.08 -9.07 9.04
CA LEU A 342 -14.30 -8.25 9.14
C LEU A 342 -15.58 -8.98 8.77
N LEU A 343 -15.50 -10.12 8.12
CA LEU A 343 -16.65 -10.85 7.59
C LEU A 343 -16.66 -12.29 8.11
N THR A 344 -17.85 -12.79 8.36
CA THR A 344 -18.04 -14.18 8.82
C THR A 344 -17.46 -15.21 7.86
N GLU A 345 -17.48 -14.93 6.53
CA GLU A 345 -16.90 -15.82 5.51
C GLU A 345 -15.37 -15.88 5.53
N GLN A 346 -14.72 -15.00 6.26
CA GLN A 346 -13.25 -14.90 6.37
C GLN A 346 -12.73 -15.51 7.68
N VAL A 347 -13.62 -15.84 8.62
CA VAL A 347 -13.24 -16.38 9.94
C VAL A 347 -12.71 -17.81 9.78
N TRP A 348 -11.59 -18.07 10.42
CA TRP A 348 -10.99 -19.40 10.53
C TRP A 348 -11.43 -20.10 11.82
N GLU A 349 -11.51 -21.40 11.80
CA GLU A 349 -11.60 -22.18 13.04
C GLU A 349 -10.29 -22.04 13.79
N SER A 350 -10.34 -21.65 15.07
CA SER A 350 -9.15 -21.37 15.86
C SER A 350 -8.18 -22.55 15.88
N GLU A 351 -8.69 -23.76 16.12
CA GLU A 351 -7.90 -24.99 16.16
C GLU A 351 -7.17 -25.26 14.82
N TYR A 352 -7.84 -24.99 13.70
CA TYR A 352 -7.23 -25.16 12.39
C TYR A 352 -6.15 -24.11 12.10
N LEU A 353 -6.42 -22.85 12.45
CA LEU A 353 -5.46 -21.76 12.26
C LEU A 353 -4.22 -21.95 13.15
N ASP A 354 -4.41 -22.38 14.41
CA ASP A 354 -3.33 -22.66 15.35
C ASP A 354 -2.47 -23.84 14.85
N LYS A 355 -3.10 -24.88 14.32
CA LYS A 355 -2.38 -26.00 13.69
C LYS A 355 -1.55 -25.54 12.50
N LEU A 356 -2.13 -24.71 11.62
CA LEU A 356 -1.43 -24.18 10.45
C LEU A 356 -0.22 -23.30 10.84
N LYS A 357 -0.38 -22.44 11.84
CA LYS A 357 0.72 -21.64 12.41
C LYS A 357 1.81 -22.52 13.01
N HIS A 358 1.41 -23.56 13.74
CA HIS A 358 2.34 -24.50 14.34
C HIS A 358 3.15 -25.25 13.27
N GLU A 359 2.50 -25.75 12.23
CA GLU A 359 3.16 -26.41 11.09
C GLU A 359 4.13 -25.48 10.36
N CYS A 360 3.71 -24.23 10.10
CA CYS A 360 4.60 -23.22 9.51
C CYS A 360 5.80 -22.94 10.41
N ASN A 361 5.60 -22.88 11.74
CA ASN A 361 6.69 -22.61 12.69
C ASN A 361 7.68 -23.78 12.76
N LEU A 362 7.22 -25.03 12.82
CA LEU A 362 8.07 -26.22 12.80
C LEU A 362 8.95 -26.25 11.53
N ASN A 363 8.40 -25.83 10.40
CA ASN A 363 9.11 -25.77 9.12
C ASN A 363 9.92 -24.47 8.93
N GLN A 364 10.01 -23.62 9.96
CA GLN A 364 10.64 -22.30 9.91
C GLN A 364 10.03 -21.35 8.83
N ASN A 365 8.80 -21.58 8.44
CA ASN A 365 8.05 -20.81 7.45
C ASN A 365 7.09 -19.77 8.08
N TYR A 366 7.15 -19.60 9.40
CA TYR A 366 6.41 -18.58 10.14
C TYR A 366 7.33 -17.41 10.47
N ILE A 367 6.98 -16.24 9.97
CA ILE A 367 7.76 -15.01 10.12
C ILE A 367 6.89 -13.98 10.82
N GLU A 368 7.39 -13.33 11.86
CA GLU A 368 6.65 -12.34 12.63
C GLU A 368 7.28 -10.96 12.46
N LEU A 369 6.43 -9.96 12.11
CA LEU A 369 6.79 -8.55 12.07
C LEU A 369 6.21 -7.85 13.31
N LYS A 370 7.09 -7.36 14.18
CA LYS A 370 6.71 -6.81 15.50
C LYS A 370 6.61 -5.29 15.53
N ASN A 371 7.32 -4.61 14.62
CA ASN A 371 7.41 -3.15 14.65
C ASN A 371 6.20 -2.49 13.97
N GLN A 372 5.43 -1.74 14.74
CA GLN A 372 4.35 -0.90 14.24
C GLN A 372 4.94 0.45 13.77
N MET A 373 4.72 0.82 12.50
CA MET A 373 5.30 2.02 11.87
C MET A 373 4.24 3.01 11.35
N ARG A 374 2.96 2.61 11.31
CA ARG A 374 1.88 3.44 10.75
C ARG A 374 1.58 4.64 11.64
N ILE A 375 1.38 4.41 12.93
CA ILE A 375 1.01 5.44 13.89
C ILE A 375 2.29 6.16 14.33
N HIS A 376 2.48 7.39 13.87
CA HIS A 376 3.63 8.22 14.25
C HIS A 376 3.43 8.83 15.64
N SER A 377 3.30 7.98 16.64
CA SER A 377 3.05 8.35 18.03
C SER A 377 4.08 7.76 18.99
N GLY A 378 4.03 8.20 20.23
CA GLY A 378 4.68 7.53 21.35
C GLY A 378 4.02 6.19 21.67
N GLN A 379 4.72 5.34 22.43
CA GLN A 379 4.24 4.03 22.88
C GLN A 379 2.97 4.13 23.73
N GLU A 380 2.82 5.24 24.45
CA GLU A 380 1.67 5.53 25.31
C GLU A 380 0.36 5.61 24.54
N THR A 381 0.36 6.26 23.36
CA THR A 381 -0.83 6.36 22.49
C THR A 381 -1.19 5.01 21.87
N VAL A 382 -0.20 4.28 21.36
CA VAL A 382 -0.42 2.93 20.84
C VAL A 382 -1.03 2.03 21.93
N ARG A 383 -0.47 2.07 23.15
CA ARG A 383 -0.99 1.29 24.29
C ARG A 383 -2.41 1.70 24.67
N TRP A 384 -2.74 2.99 24.60
CA TRP A 384 -4.09 3.46 24.87
C TRP A 384 -5.10 2.88 23.86
N ILE A 385 -4.80 2.92 22.57
CA ILE A 385 -5.65 2.31 21.52
C ILE A 385 -5.77 0.80 21.75
N ARG A 386 -4.66 0.12 22.02
CA ARG A 386 -4.66 -1.33 22.27
C ARG A 386 -5.47 -1.71 23.52
N ASN A 387 -5.45 -0.90 24.57
CA ASN A 387 -6.26 -1.16 25.77
C ASN A 387 -7.76 -1.14 25.47
N ILE A 388 -8.23 -0.24 24.60
CA ILE A 388 -9.64 -0.23 24.17
C ILE A 388 -9.97 -1.51 23.42
N ILE A 389 -9.09 -1.92 22.49
CA ILE A 389 -9.32 -3.07 21.62
C ILE A 389 -9.10 -4.39 22.37
N ASP A 390 -7.98 -4.59 23.04
CA ASP A 390 -7.61 -5.90 23.58
C ASP A 390 -8.23 -6.15 24.95
N ASN A 391 -8.26 -5.12 25.79
CA ASN A 391 -8.66 -5.22 27.19
C ASN A 391 -10.06 -4.67 27.46
N ASN A 392 -10.73 -4.09 26.45
CA ASN A 392 -12.03 -3.43 26.57
C ASN A 392 -12.05 -2.32 27.65
N THR A 393 -10.93 -1.63 27.86
CA THR A 393 -10.78 -0.61 28.91
C THR A 393 -10.36 0.74 28.33
N ILE A 394 -10.89 1.81 28.91
CA ILE A 394 -10.57 3.19 28.54
C ILE A 394 -9.73 3.81 29.64
N GLY A 395 -8.45 4.01 29.40
CA GLY A 395 -7.55 4.76 30.28
C GLY A 395 -7.59 6.26 30.01
N ASP A 396 -6.89 7.03 30.84
CA ASP A 396 -6.71 8.47 30.61
C ASP A 396 -5.97 8.70 29.29
N ILE A 397 -6.42 9.71 28.53
CA ILE A 397 -5.84 10.02 27.24
C ILE A 397 -4.40 10.53 27.44
N PRO A 398 -3.39 9.85 26.88
CA PRO A 398 -2.01 10.22 27.10
C PRO A 398 -1.68 11.54 26.39
N ARG A 399 -0.70 12.27 26.93
CA ARG A 399 -0.01 13.32 26.20
C ARG A 399 1.06 12.62 25.34
N ASP A 400 0.87 12.63 24.04
CA ASP A 400 1.79 11.95 23.13
C ASP A 400 3.15 12.63 23.06
N SER A 401 4.23 11.85 23.25
CA SER A 401 5.62 12.35 23.28
C SER A 401 6.15 12.76 21.89
N LYS A 402 5.52 12.29 20.81
CA LYS A 402 5.88 12.62 19.42
C LYS A 402 4.91 13.58 18.75
N GLY A 403 3.91 14.08 19.49
CA GLY A 403 2.95 15.06 18.99
C GLY A 403 1.78 14.48 18.19
N TYR A 404 1.45 13.19 18.38
CA TYR A 404 0.25 12.60 17.80
C TYR A 404 -1.00 13.27 18.38
N ASP A 405 -1.92 13.68 17.49
CA ASP A 405 -3.11 14.46 17.88
C ASP A 405 -4.30 13.52 18.16
N LEU A 406 -4.45 13.11 19.43
CA LEU A 406 -5.57 12.28 19.89
C LEU A 406 -6.59 13.16 20.60
N LYS A 407 -7.85 13.22 20.09
CA LYS A 407 -8.88 14.09 20.59
C LYS A 407 -10.28 13.50 20.53
N ILE A 408 -11.06 13.67 21.60
CA ILE A 408 -12.49 13.37 21.66
C ILE A 408 -13.28 14.65 21.40
N PHE A 409 -14.23 14.61 20.48
CA PHE A 409 -15.06 15.75 20.10
C PHE A 409 -16.43 15.70 20.78
N ASN A 410 -17.01 16.86 21.06
CA ASN A 410 -18.34 16.95 21.66
C ASN A 410 -19.46 16.70 20.64
N SER A 411 -19.19 16.89 19.37
CA SER A 411 -20.17 16.66 18.29
C SER A 411 -19.50 16.21 16.99
N PRO A 412 -20.24 15.45 16.14
CA PRO A 412 -19.77 15.11 14.81
C PRO A 412 -19.49 16.33 13.94
N SER A 413 -20.28 17.40 14.09
CA SER A 413 -20.11 18.66 13.32
C SER A 413 -18.80 19.37 13.64
N GLU A 414 -18.36 19.38 14.91
CA GLU A 414 -17.06 19.95 15.28
C GLU A 414 -15.92 19.10 14.70
N MET A 415 -16.04 17.78 14.75
CA MET A 415 -15.06 16.85 14.20
C MET A 415 -14.96 17.00 12.68
N GLU A 416 -16.08 17.11 11.96
CA GLU A 416 -16.15 17.37 10.53
C GLU A 416 -15.37 18.63 10.15
N LYS A 417 -15.65 19.76 10.81
CA LYS A 417 -14.94 21.03 10.57
C LYS A 417 -13.44 20.90 10.74
N GLU A 418 -13.00 20.17 11.78
CA GLU A 418 -11.58 19.97 12.03
C GLU A 418 -10.95 19.05 10.96
N ILE A 419 -11.61 17.98 10.55
CA ILE A 419 -11.13 17.09 9.47
C ILE A 419 -11.01 17.85 8.15
N ILE A 420 -12.00 18.69 7.79
CA ILE A 420 -11.95 19.55 6.61
C ILE A 420 -10.76 20.53 6.71
N ARG A 421 -10.56 21.14 7.88
CA ARG A 421 -9.41 22.04 8.13
C ARG A 421 -8.08 21.34 7.94
N ARG A 422 -7.94 20.09 8.43
CA ARG A 422 -6.74 19.27 8.27
C ARG A 422 -6.51 18.90 6.81
N ASN A 423 -7.56 18.48 6.11
CA ASN A 423 -7.48 18.09 4.70
C ASN A 423 -7.11 19.24 3.76
N ASN A 424 -7.57 20.47 4.08
CA ASN A 424 -7.30 21.65 3.26
C ASN A 424 -5.90 22.24 3.51
N ASN A 425 -5.19 21.79 4.51
CA ASN A 425 -3.82 22.20 4.78
C ASN A 425 -2.87 21.20 4.12
N GLU A 426 -2.10 21.65 3.11
CA GLU A 426 -1.17 20.81 2.36
C GLU A 426 -0.14 20.09 3.23
N ASP A 427 0.29 20.70 4.35
CA ASP A 427 1.26 20.11 5.27
C ASP A 427 0.64 19.02 6.17
N MET A 428 -0.68 19.05 6.35
CA MET A 428 -1.40 18.09 7.19
C MET A 428 -1.81 16.83 6.42
N GLY A 429 -2.10 16.96 5.12
CA GLY A 429 -2.33 15.87 4.18
C GLY A 429 -3.70 15.21 4.30
N LEU A 430 -3.82 14.03 3.73
CA LEU A 430 -5.06 13.30 3.49
C LEU A 430 -5.82 12.98 4.79
N SER A 431 -7.00 13.58 4.97
CA SER A 431 -7.80 13.44 6.19
C SER A 431 -9.26 13.14 5.84
N ARG A 432 -9.87 12.15 6.50
CA ARG A 432 -11.24 11.69 6.20
C ARG A 432 -12.01 11.31 7.47
N MET A 433 -13.33 11.35 7.35
CA MET A 433 -14.22 10.78 8.36
C MET A 433 -14.63 9.36 8.00
N VAL A 434 -14.71 8.51 9.01
CA VAL A 434 -15.15 7.10 8.88
C VAL A 434 -16.08 6.76 10.05
N ALA A 435 -16.91 5.72 9.87
CA ALA A 435 -17.78 5.25 10.93
C ALA A 435 -17.83 3.72 11.01
N THR A 436 -18.20 3.18 12.17
CA THR A 436 -18.63 1.79 12.31
C THR A 436 -19.86 1.50 11.44
N TYR A 437 -20.05 0.27 11.04
CA TYR A 437 -21.11 -0.08 10.08
C TYR A 437 -22.47 -0.25 10.76
N ASP A 438 -22.98 0.84 11.35
CA ASP A 438 -24.19 0.86 12.15
C ASP A 438 -25.38 1.58 11.49
N TRP A 439 -25.17 2.09 10.29
CA TRP A 439 -26.21 2.70 9.47
C TRP A 439 -26.53 1.83 8.25
N GLU A 440 -27.79 1.87 7.81
CA GLU A 440 -28.21 1.11 6.64
C GLU A 440 -27.43 1.55 5.39
N TYR A 441 -27.03 0.56 4.60
CA TYR A 441 -26.36 0.78 3.32
C TYR A 441 -26.61 -0.41 2.37
N SER A 442 -26.86 -0.09 1.13
CA SER A 442 -26.87 -1.07 0.03
C SER A 442 -26.23 -0.49 -1.21
N GLN A 443 -25.29 -1.24 -1.78
CA GLN A 443 -24.60 -0.86 -3.01
C GLN A 443 -25.54 -0.86 -4.23
N ASN A 444 -26.58 -1.68 -4.21
CA ASN A 444 -27.50 -1.92 -5.31
C ASN A 444 -28.84 -1.20 -5.18
N ASN A 445 -29.18 -0.71 -3.99
CA ASN A 445 -30.44 -0.04 -3.70
C ASN A 445 -30.14 1.25 -2.97
N ALA A 446 -30.29 2.40 -3.63
CA ALA A 446 -30.29 3.69 -2.94
C ALA A 446 -31.74 4.04 -2.54
N PRO A 447 -31.97 4.78 -1.44
CA PRO A 447 -33.26 5.37 -1.14
C PRO A 447 -33.74 6.23 -2.31
N GLU A 448 -35.05 6.22 -2.63
CA GLU A 448 -35.56 7.03 -3.72
C GLU A 448 -35.29 8.52 -3.49
N GLY A 449 -34.51 9.13 -4.41
CA GLY A 449 -34.18 10.56 -4.38
C GLY A 449 -33.15 11.01 -3.33
N GLU A 450 -32.67 10.09 -2.47
CA GLU A 450 -31.74 10.40 -1.38
C GLU A 450 -30.46 9.54 -1.44
N LEU A 451 -29.46 9.96 -0.63
CA LEU A 451 -28.25 9.19 -0.37
C LEU A 451 -28.39 8.45 0.96
N TRP A 452 -27.71 7.30 1.09
CA TRP A 452 -27.48 6.71 2.39
C TRP A 452 -26.68 7.70 3.24
N LYS A 453 -27.03 7.84 4.53
CA LYS A 453 -26.42 8.82 5.44
C LYS A 453 -26.04 8.17 6.77
N VAL A 454 -24.96 8.65 7.36
CA VAL A 454 -24.72 8.55 8.80
C VAL A 454 -25.47 9.71 9.43
N THR A 455 -26.32 9.44 10.42
CA THR A 455 -27.14 10.43 11.11
C THR A 455 -26.92 10.34 12.61
N VAL A 456 -26.63 11.48 13.25
CA VAL A 456 -26.45 11.60 14.72
C VAL A 456 -27.19 12.87 15.16
N GLY A 457 -28.34 12.72 15.83
CA GLY A 457 -29.23 13.85 16.13
C GLY A 457 -29.63 14.58 14.87
N ASP A 458 -29.43 15.90 14.84
CA ASP A 458 -29.73 16.75 13.68
C ASP A 458 -28.62 16.80 12.63
N TRP A 459 -27.45 16.22 12.92
CA TRP A 459 -26.34 16.17 11.99
C TRP A 459 -26.41 14.93 11.09
N SER A 460 -26.11 15.09 9.81
CA SER A 460 -26.00 13.95 8.88
C SER A 460 -25.04 14.22 7.73
N MET A 461 -24.40 13.15 7.24
CA MET A 461 -23.44 13.19 6.13
C MET A 461 -23.61 11.96 5.23
N PRO A 462 -23.39 12.07 3.88
CA PRO A 462 -23.45 10.92 2.98
C PRO A 462 -22.61 9.74 3.46
N TRP A 463 -23.11 8.52 3.25
CA TRP A 463 -22.53 7.28 3.72
C TRP A 463 -22.09 6.40 2.55
N ASN A 464 -20.79 6.09 2.44
CA ASN A 464 -20.22 5.21 1.40
C ASN A 464 -20.68 5.54 -0.04
N PHE A 465 -20.86 6.81 -0.39
CA PHE A 465 -21.41 7.24 -1.68
C PHE A 465 -20.55 6.77 -2.86
N GLU A 466 -19.22 6.84 -2.74
CA GLU A 466 -18.30 6.39 -3.79
C GLU A 466 -18.35 4.87 -4.05
N LEU A 467 -18.85 4.09 -3.10
CA LEU A 467 -19.06 2.64 -3.26
C LEU A 467 -20.37 2.30 -3.98
N LEU A 468 -21.27 3.28 -4.20
CA LEU A 468 -22.51 3.04 -4.94
C LEU A 468 -22.24 2.63 -6.38
N ASN A 469 -23.09 1.75 -6.89
CA ASN A 469 -23.00 1.26 -8.26
C ASN A 469 -23.23 2.41 -9.26
N SER A 470 -22.47 2.43 -10.36
CA SER A 470 -22.49 3.50 -11.38
C SER A 470 -23.89 3.81 -11.97
N LYS A 471 -24.83 2.87 -11.89
CA LYS A 471 -26.23 3.08 -12.29
C LYS A 471 -26.93 4.17 -11.46
N TYR A 472 -26.61 4.29 -10.18
CA TYR A 472 -27.20 5.27 -9.26
C TYR A 472 -26.47 6.61 -9.30
N LYS A 473 -25.20 6.63 -9.71
CA LYS A 473 -24.42 7.85 -9.91
C LYS A 473 -24.90 8.67 -11.12
N LYS A 474 -25.51 8.03 -12.15
CA LYS A 474 -25.95 8.68 -13.38
C LYS A 474 -27.19 9.58 -13.22
N ASN A 475 -27.97 9.42 -12.16
CA ASN A 475 -29.19 10.21 -11.95
C ASN A 475 -28.96 11.62 -11.37
N LYS A 476 -27.74 11.97 -10.97
CA LYS A 476 -27.38 13.35 -10.64
C LYS A 476 -26.64 13.99 -11.82
N LYS A 477 -27.37 14.82 -12.61
CA LYS A 477 -26.81 15.69 -13.64
C LYS A 477 -25.84 16.70 -13.02
N SER A 478 -24.60 16.33 -12.83
CA SER A 478 -23.48 17.27 -12.79
C SER A 478 -22.63 17.04 -14.04
N LYS A 479 -22.82 17.92 -15.01
CA LYS A 479 -21.95 18.05 -16.18
C LYS A 479 -20.55 18.40 -15.67
N LYS A 480 -19.55 17.58 -16.02
CA LYS A 480 -18.14 17.55 -15.65
C LYS A 480 -17.83 16.72 -14.40
N SER A 481 -18.05 15.42 -14.46
CA SER A 481 -17.20 14.51 -13.72
C SER A 481 -16.00 14.16 -14.62
N ILE A 482 -14.83 14.64 -14.28
CA ILE A 482 -13.61 13.91 -14.61
C ILE A 482 -13.86 12.52 -14.02
N ASN A 483 -14.00 11.52 -14.87
CA ASN A 483 -14.18 10.11 -14.48
C ASN A 483 -12.87 9.62 -13.86
N ASP A 484 -12.65 9.95 -12.60
CA ASP A 484 -11.50 9.47 -11.84
C ASP A 484 -11.86 8.22 -11.06
N ASN A 485 -12.38 7.20 -11.78
CA ASN A 485 -12.58 5.85 -11.26
C ASN A 485 -11.25 5.11 -10.97
N SER A 486 -10.12 5.75 -11.22
CA SER A 486 -8.78 5.19 -10.99
C SER A 486 -8.31 5.38 -9.55
N LEU A 487 -8.72 6.46 -8.87
CA LEU A 487 -8.27 6.78 -7.52
C LEU A 487 -8.91 5.88 -6.45
N ALA A 488 -8.17 5.61 -5.39
CA ALA A 488 -8.72 5.00 -4.19
C ALA A 488 -9.69 5.96 -3.49
N TRP A 489 -10.64 5.43 -2.69
CA TRP A 489 -11.65 6.24 -2.00
C TRP A 489 -11.02 7.42 -1.23
N ALA A 490 -10.00 7.16 -0.44
CA ALA A 490 -9.35 8.19 0.37
C ALA A 490 -8.69 9.30 -0.47
N GLU A 491 -8.18 8.98 -1.65
CA GLU A 491 -7.50 9.91 -2.57
C GLU A 491 -8.47 10.75 -3.40
N ASN A 492 -9.72 10.30 -3.53
CA ASN A 492 -10.73 11.05 -4.25
C ASN A 492 -11.05 12.35 -3.49
N PRO A 493 -10.84 13.54 -4.08
CA PRO A 493 -11.13 14.81 -3.40
C PRO A 493 -12.57 14.93 -2.91
N LYS A 494 -13.53 14.28 -3.57
CA LYS A 494 -14.95 14.30 -3.21
C LYS A 494 -15.27 13.50 -1.97
N SER A 495 -14.42 12.54 -1.58
CA SER A 495 -14.67 11.72 -0.38
C SER A 495 -14.54 12.48 0.93
N ILE A 496 -14.12 13.75 0.90
CA ILE A 496 -14.19 14.65 2.07
C ILE A 496 -15.64 15.01 2.43
N GLU A 497 -16.57 14.93 1.48
CA GLU A 497 -17.99 15.24 1.63
C GLU A 497 -18.82 14.01 2.02
N GLU A 498 -18.19 12.89 2.34
CA GLU A 498 -18.85 11.66 2.76
C GLU A 498 -18.10 10.95 3.88
N ILE A 499 -18.80 10.04 4.56
CA ILE A 499 -18.22 9.15 5.56
C ILE A 499 -17.91 7.81 4.91
N GLY A 500 -16.67 7.33 5.11
CA GLY A 500 -16.27 5.99 4.72
C GLY A 500 -16.52 4.95 5.82
N SER A 501 -16.37 3.69 5.45
CA SER A 501 -16.40 2.54 6.36
C SER A 501 -15.09 1.76 6.29
N THR A 502 -15.00 0.68 7.05
CA THR A 502 -13.88 -0.27 6.93
C THR A 502 -13.64 -0.72 5.50
N PHE A 503 -14.70 -0.87 4.68
CA PHE A 503 -14.57 -1.25 3.26
C PHE A 503 -13.93 -0.18 2.37
N SER A 504 -13.91 1.07 2.83
CA SER A 504 -13.27 2.19 2.13
C SER A 504 -11.80 2.36 2.53
N VAL A 505 -11.47 2.07 3.81
CA VAL A 505 -10.17 2.45 4.39
C VAL A 505 -9.26 1.26 4.73
N GLN A 506 -9.74 0.03 4.68
CA GLN A 506 -8.89 -1.14 4.93
C GLN A 506 -7.77 -1.18 3.88
N GLY A 507 -6.53 -1.33 4.33
CA GLY A 507 -5.33 -1.26 3.47
C GLY A 507 -4.81 0.15 3.17
N PHE A 508 -5.50 1.23 3.62
CA PHE A 508 -5.08 2.63 3.40
C PHE A 508 -4.77 3.35 4.70
N ASP A 509 -3.93 4.37 4.61
CA ASP A 509 -3.55 5.24 5.71
C ASP A 509 -4.09 6.65 5.48
N LEU A 510 -4.57 7.27 6.57
CA LEU A 510 -5.01 8.65 6.61
C LEU A 510 -4.06 9.44 7.53
N ASN A 511 -3.77 10.70 7.19
CA ASN A 511 -2.97 11.50 8.10
C ASN A 511 -3.75 11.82 9.38
N TYR A 512 -5.00 12.25 9.23
CA TYR A 512 -5.94 12.39 10.34
C TYR A 512 -7.21 11.61 10.02
N VAL A 513 -7.70 10.86 10.99
CA VAL A 513 -8.95 10.12 10.87
C VAL A 513 -9.94 10.60 11.92
N GLY A 514 -11.16 10.94 11.48
CA GLY A 514 -12.31 11.19 12.36
C GLY A 514 -13.18 9.95 12.40
N VAL A 515 -13.27 9.30 13.56
CA VAL A 515 -14.03 8.05 13.74
C VAL A 515 -15.33 8.33 14.49
N ILE A 516 -16.47 8.06 13.84
CA ILE A 516 -17.76 8.00 14.51
C ILE A 516 -18.00 6.56 14.95
N ILE A 517 -18.01 6.35 16.26
CA ILE A 517 -18.33 5.06 16.88
C ILE A 517 -19.85 5.00 17.05
N GLY A 518 -20.51 4.14 16.29
CA GLY A 518 -21.95 3.98 16.31
C GLY A 518 -22.46 3.11 17.48
N PRO A 519 -23.79 2.86 17.54
CA PRO A 519 -24.44 2.21 18.66
C PRO A 519 -24.09 0.72 18.85
N SER A 520 -23.35 0.10 17.94
CA SER A 520 -22.83 -1.26 18.12
C SER A 520 -21.70 -1.36 19.13
N VAL A 521 -21.14 -0.23 19.57
CA VAL A 521 -20.12 -0.16 20.62
C VAL A 521 -20.64 0.74 21.75
N SER A 522 -20.66 0.24 22.97
CA SER A 522 -21.19 0.91 24.14
C SER A 522 -20.22 0.77 25.34
N PHE A 523 -20.53 1.46 26.45
CA PHE A 523 -19.77 1.36 27.69
C PHE A 523 -20.68 0.92 28.82
N LYS A 524 -20.41 -0.24 29.42
CA LYS A 524 -21.21 -0.82 30.54
C LYS A 524 -20.27 -1.43 31.57
N ASP A 525 -20.61 -1.23 32.84
CA ASP A 525 -19.89 -1.81 33.99
C ASP A 525 -18.36 -1.55 33.95
N GLY A 526 -17.96 -0.35 33.49
CA GLY A 526 -16.55 0.05 33.40
C GLY A 526 -15.80 -0.55 32.21
N LYS A 527 -16.48 -1.15 31.24
CA LYS A 527 -15.88 -1.80 30.06
C LYS A 527 -16.56 -1.38 28.77
N VAL A 528 -15.78 -1.39 27.71
CA VAL A 528 -16.28 -1.32 26.32
C VAL A 528 -16.95 -2.65 25.99
N VAL A 529 -18.16 -2.60 25.47
CA VAL A 529 -18.95 -3.77 25.06
C VAL A 529 -19.35 -3.66 23.60
N PHE A 530 -19.38 -4.78 22.90
CA PHE A 530 -19.79 -4.87 21.51
C PHE A 530 -21.17 -5.49 21.41
N LEU A 531 -22.09 -4.83 20.71
CA LEU A 531 -23.52 -5.16 20.60
C LEU A 531 -23.86 -5.50 19.13
N PRO A 532 -23.69 -6.77 18.71
CA PRO A 532 -23.94 -7.18 17.32
C PRO A 532 -25.35 -6.89 16.82
N GLU A 533 -26.33 -6.85 17.70
CA GLU A 533 -27.74 -6.54 17.37
C GLU A 533 -27.93 -5.10 16.88
N ASN A 534 -27.05 -4.18 17.23
CA ASN A 534 -27.12 -2.78 16.79
C ASN A 534 -26.38 -2.54 15.47
N SER A 535 -25.51 -3.46 15.06
CA SER A 535 -24.78 -3.32 13.79
C SER A 535 -25.65 -3.62 12.57
N LYS A 536 -25.46 -2.85 11.51
CA LYS A 536 -26.08 -3.06 10.19
C LYS A 536 -25.19 -3.89 9.24
N ASN A 537 -24.01 -4.30 9.69
CA ASN A 537 -23.14 -5.20 8.95
C ASN A 537 -23.64 -6.66 9.02
N LYS A 538 -24.67 -6.97 8.22
CA LYS A 538 -25.27 -8.31 8.16
C LYS A 538 -24.26 -9.43 7.90
N LYS A 539 -23.11 -9.12 7.26
CA LYS A 539 -22.05 -10.09 6.98
C LYS A 539 -21.14 -10.36 8.18
N ALA A 540 -21.06 -9.43 9.13
CA ALA A 540 -20.32 -9.61 10.38
C ALA A 540 -21.16 -10.32 11.44
N VAL A 541 -22.47 -9.99 11.55
CA VAL A 541 -23.32 -10.44 12.65
C VAL A 541 -24.08 -11.74 12.39
N ARG A 542 -24.09 -12.25 11.17
CA ARG A 542 -24.76 -13.52 10.85
C ARG A 542 -24.04 -14.72 11.49
N ASN A 543 -24.80 -15.82 11.69
CA ASN A 543 -24.20 -17.08 12.12
C ASN A 543 -23.34 -17.67 11.02
N ARG A 544 -22.23 -18.27 11.40
CA ARG A 544 -21.43 -19.15 10.56
C ARG A 544 -21.75 -20.61 10.90
N THR A 545 -21.82 -21.42 9.86
CA THR A 545 -21.96 -22.87 9.99
C THR A 545 -20.64 -23.53 9.62
N PHE A 546 -20.08 -24.34 10.50
CA PHE A 546 -18.93 -25.18 10.23
C PHE A 546 -19.38 -26.64 10.01
N ASP A 547 -18.69 -27.34 9.15
CA ASP A 547 -18.84 -28.79 8.99
C ASP A 547 -18.16 -29.44 10.21
N SER A 548 -18.92 -30.14 11.06
CA SER A 548 -18.32 -30.89 12.17
C SER A 548 -17.97 -32.32 11.74
N GLU A 549 -16.94 -32.89 12.36
CA GLU A 549 -16.51 -34.29 12.15
C GLU A 549 -17.66 -35.31 12.33
N ASN A 550 -18.71 -34.93 13.03
CA ASN A 550 -19.88 -35.79 13.33
C ASN A 550 -21.09 -35.48 12.43
N ASN A 551 -20.92 -34.87 11.26
CA ASN A 551 -21.99 -34.50 10.31
C ASN A 551 -23.15 -33.65 10.88
N LYS A 552 -22.98 -33.01 12.05
CA LYS A 552 -23.94 -32.05 12.58
C LYS A 552 -23.39 -30.64 12.42
N PRO A 553 -23.96 -29.79 11.55
CA PRO A 553 -23.45 -28.43 11.35
C PRO A 553 -23.51 -27.64 12.66
N LYS A 554 -22.36 -27.13 13.13
CA LYS A 554 -22.25 -26.27 14.31
C LYS A 554 -22.40 -24.81 13.90
N LYS A 555 -23.45 -24.16 14.38
CA LYS A 555 -23.63 -22.70 14.18
C LYS A 555 -22.90 -21.94 15.27
N GLN A 556 -22.08 -20.99 14.88
CA GLN A 556 -21.33 -20.12 15.79
C GLN A 556 -21.50 -18.65 15.42
N LYS A 557 -21.53 -17.77 16.44
CA LYS A 557 -21.60 -16.31 16.29
C LYS A 557 -20.21 -15.72 16.48
N PHE A 558 -19.83 -14.81 15.60
CA PHE A 558 -18.55 -14.09 15.65
C PHE A 558 -18.74 -12.56 15.71
N GLY A 559 -19.98 -12.10 15.86
CA GLY A 559 -20.32 -10.69 15.78
C GLY A 559 -19.47 -9.79 16.69
N GLU A 560 -19.31 -10.14 17.96
CA GLU A 560 -18.50 -9.36 18.92
C GLU A 560 -17.03 -9.22 18.47
N ILE A 561 -16.41 -10.33 18.07
CA ILE A 561 -15.02 -10.34 17.58
C ILE A 561 -14.89 -9.51 16.30
N LEU A 562 -15.84 -9.63 15.38
CA LEU A 562 -15.79 -8.92 14.11
C LEU A 562 -16.05 -7.42 14.28
N LEU A 563 -16.91 -7.00 15.21
CA LEU A 563 -17.11 -5.59 15.58
C LEU A 563 -15.87 -5.02 16.28
N LYS A 564 -15.23 -5.81 17.15
CA LYS A 564 -13.95 -5.46 17.77
C LYS A 564 -12.87 -5.22 16.71
N ASN A 565 -12.77 -6.09 15.73
CA ASN A 565 -11.85 -5.95 14.60
C ASN A 565 -12.20 -4.74 13.72
N GLU A 566 -13.49 -4.46 13.51
CA GLU A 566 -13.94 -3.26 12.81
C GLU A 566 -13.45 -1.99 13.52
N LEU A 567 -13.66 -1.90 14.82
CA LEU A 567 -13.17 -0.78 15.63
C LEU A 567 -11.65 -0.67 15.58
N ASN A 568 -10.93 -1.79 15.67
CA ASN A 568 -9.46 -1.84 15.52
C ASN A 568 -9.00 -1.26 14.17
N VAL A 569 -9.64 -1.68 13.08
CA VAL A 569 -9.32 -1.15 11.74
C VAL A 569 -9.50 0.36 11.68
N LEU A 570 -10.60 0.91 12.23
CA LEU A 570 -10.87 2.34 12.17
C LEU A 570 -9.94 3.17 13.06
N LEU A 571 -9.70 2.76 14.31
CA LEU A 571 -8.86 3.50 15.26
C LEU A 571 -7.37 3.49 14.88
N THR A 572 -6.92 2.56 14.05
CA THR A 572 -5.51 2.43 13.65
C THR A 572 -5.20 3.03 12.27
N ARG A 573 -6.13 3.80 11.65
CA ARG A 573 -5.90 4.39 10.30
C ARG A 573 -5.17 5.73 10.33
N GLY A 574 -5.23 6.46 11.44
CA GLY A 574 -4.59 7.77 11.56
C GLY A 574 -3.08 7.67 11.75
N VAL A 575 -2.31 8.30 10.86
CA VAL A 575 -0.84 8.37 10.95
C VAL A 575 -0.40 9.45 11.93
N LYS A 576 -1.02 10.65 11.86
CA LYS A 576 -0.67 11.84 12.65
C LYS A 576 -1.70 12.18 13.72
N GLY A 577 -2.94 11.70 13.56
CA GLY A 577 -3.98 11.99 14.53
C GLY A 577 -5.23 11.12 14.40
N LEU A 578 -5.89 10.94 15.54
CA LEU A 578 -7.12 10.19 15.71
C LEU A 578 -8.13 11.05 16.46
N TYR A 579 -9.26 11.33 15.83
CA TYR A 579 -10.39 12.06 16.38
C TYR A 579 -11.55 11.11 16.57
N ILE A 580 -12.19 11.17 17.72
CA ILE A 580 -13.25 10.22 18.09
C ILE A 580 -14.50 10.98 18.54
N TYR A 581 -15.63 10.48 18.09
CA TYR A 581 -16.95 10.77 18.63
C TYR A 581 -17.73 9.46 18.77
N ALA A 582 -18.36 9.22 19.93
CA ALA A 582 -19.19 8.05 20.16
C ALA A 582 -20.68 8.44 20.25
N VAL A 583 -21.55 7.63 19.58
CA VAL A 583 -23.00 7.84 19.59
C VAL A 583 -23.63 7.38 20.92
N ASP A 584 -23.08 6.32 21.52
CA ASP A 584 -23.49 5.84 22.83
C ASP A 584 -23.12 6.88 23.90
N PRO A 585 -24.09 7.40 24.69
CA PRO A 585 -23.83 8.47 25.65
C PRO A 585 -22.86 8.06 26.76
N ASP A 586 -22.92 6.81 27.23
CA ASP A 586 -22.07 6.35 28.33
C ASP A 586 -20.63 6.22 27.85
N LEU A 587 -20.43 5.70 26.64
CA LEU A 587 -19.11 5.65 25.98
C LEU A 587 -18.55 7.06 25.72
N GLN A 588 -19.39 7.97 25.23
CA GLN A 588 -18.98 9.35 24.94
C GLN A 588 -18.56 10.09 26.21
N ASN A 589 -19.37 9.97 27.27
CA ASN A 589 -19.09 10.60 28.56
C ASN A 589 -17.80 10.06 29.18
N GLU A 590 -17.56 8.75 29.13
CA GLU A 590 -16.31 8.16 29.63
C GLU A 590 -15.10 8.64 28.82
N LEU A 591 -15.17 8.68 27.49
CA LEU A 591 -14.11 9.19 26.65
C LEU A 591 -13.77 10.66 26.97
N LEU A 592 -14.80 11.52 27.11
CA LEU A 592 -14.62 12.93 27.48
C LEU A 592 -14.04 13.08 28.90
N ARG A 593 -14.51 12.27 29.83
CA ARG A 593 -13.98 12.25 31.20
C ARG A 593 -12.50 11.92 31.22
N ARG A 594 -12.08 10.94 30.42
CA ARG A 594 -10.68 10.54 30.31
C ARG A 594 -9.80 11.57 29.59
N GLN A 595 -10.38 12.39 28.71
CA GLN A 595 -9.69 13.53 28.12
C GLN A 595 -9.49 14.68 29.10
N GLY A 596 -10.43 14.89 29.99
CA GLY A 596 -10.38 15.96 30.99
C GLY A 596 -9.62 15.63 32.30
N ALA A 597 -9.15 14.40 32.44
CA ALA A 597 -8.45 13.91 33.65
C ALA A 597 -6.97 14.36 33.72
N LYS A 598 -6.68 15.61 33.34
CA LYS A 598 -5.34 16.22 33.41
C LYS A 598 -5.14 17.00 34.70
#